data_4a6a6defe39a4a12a82771a1bdca51aa
#
_entry.id   4a6a6defe39a4a12a82771a1bdca51aa
#
_cell.length_a   1.000
_cell.length_b   1.000
_cell.length_c   1.000
_cell.angle_alpha   90.00
_cell.angle_beta   90.00
_cell.angle_gamma   90.00
#
_symmetry.space_group_name_H-M   'P 1'
#
loop_
_entity.id
_entity.type
_entity.pdbx_description
1 polymer ?
#
loop_
_entity_poly.entity_id
_entity_poly.type
_entity_poly.pdbx_seq_one_letter_code
_entity_poly.pdbx_strand_id
1 'polypeptide(L)'
;MKRILLPLLLVSAPLVAQDIYRMESFSANDLNGTARFVGMGGAMSALGADISVMGTNPAGIGLYRRSDVSATASLSAQPHAEKFNGIDRSRASFDQIGFVSTLNLGEPDGLKFLNVGVNYQKSRNFKNHINVQNFLTGGLSQSWQMMDLAYADGWLDLDYSEDRELTTPFTNMGYDTQMIFPTFDSQDRVNGYEPSDADSYTYKRVQWGGAHEVDFNLAANINDRIYVGITAKYHFLNQKSYTDYSEMLIDPKDEYFYLNDERTEGEGYSGALGVIFRPVEESPFRVGFSIHMPTYYDIETSSELYMESPYDIEINGHKYEYTSASDAIYNNYEMRTPWRFNVSMGSTVSDYLAYGVEYEYYDASSMRVTYDHGYVKDYAIKHEADRCLQGVHTLRAGAELRVVDGLYLRAGYNYQSSPFKEEAYLNQFLNSSNYNYSTNTDYVNLGELQRVTGGIGYRSGSWYADMAYMYQTQKADVYAFHLPSGGANTANRLQAAQVDLNRHNIQFTVGYKF
;
A
#
# COMPACT_ATOMS: atom_id res chain seq x y z
N MET A 1 -31.77 43.43 -33.43
CA MET A 1 -30.89 42.84 -32.41
C MET A 1 -31.01 41.31 -32.46
N LYS A 2 -30.08 40.68 -33.18
CA LYS A 2 -30.02 39.21 -33.27
C LYS A 2 -29.21 38.69 -32.06
N ARG A 3 -29.88 37.99 -31.15
CA ARG A 3 -29.21 37.24 -30.05
C ARG A 3 -28.59 35.98 -30.66
N ILE A 4 -27.26 35.95 -30.72
CA ILE A 4 -26.46 34.75 -31.01
C ILE A 4 -26.47 33.94 -29.71
N LEU A 5 -27.26 32.88 -29.67
CA LEU A 5 -27.07 31.80 -28.70
C LEU A 5 -25.82 31.01 -29.13
N LEU A 6 -24.77 31.15 -28.38
CA LEU A 6 -23.61 30.27 -28.46
C LEU A 6 -24.05 28.92 -27.82
N PRO A 7 -24.03 27.79 -28.54
CA PRO A 7 -24.22 26.51 -27.90
C PRO A 7 -22.97 26.25 -27.03
N LEU A 8 -23.19 26.15 -25.73
CA LEU A 8 -22.20 25.60 -24.81
C LEU A 8 -22.09 24.10 -25.16
N LEU A 9 -21.11 23.77 -25.97
CA LEU A 9 -20.66 22.38 -26.11
C LEU A 9 -20.13 21.97 -24.75
N LEU A 10 -20.96 21.27 -23.97
CA LEU A 10 -20.51 20.40 -22.90
C LEU A 10 -19.74 19.25 -23.58
N VAL A 11 -18.44 19.43 -23.72
CA VAL A 11 -17.54 18.32 -23.98
C VAL A 11 -17.63 17.48 -22.72
N SER A 12 -18.38 16.40 -22.77
CA SER A 12 -18.31 15.33 -21.78
C SER A 12 -16.95 14.66 -21.97
N ALA A 13 -15.94 15.14 -21.24
CA ALA A 13 -14.66 14.47 -21.19
C ALA A 13 -14.86 13.09 -20.54
N PRO A 14 -14.33 12.01 -21.12
CA PRO A 14 -14.36 10.68 -20.52
C PRO A 14 -13.55 10.68 -19.23
N LEU A 15 -13.95 9.88 -18.30
CA LEU A 15 -13.78 10.09 -16.88
C LEU A 15 -13.27 8.81 -16.27
N VAL A 16 -12.05 8.80 -15.74
CA VAL A 16 -11.41 7.59 -15.23
C VAL A 16 -10.61 7.84 -13.96
N ALA A 17 -10.62 6.88 -13.04
CA ALA A 17 -10.21 7.03 -11.66
C ALA A 17 -8.84 6.45 -11.35
N GLN A 18 -8.12 7.09 -10.44
CA GLN A 18 -7.04 6.50 -9.68
C GLN A 18 -7.56 5.41 -8.75
N ASP A 19 -6.75 4.38 -8.49
CA ASP A 19 -7.10 3.26 -7.65
C ASP A 19 -6.85 3.56 -6.16
N ILE A 20 -7.93 3.65 -5.37
CA ILE A 20 -7.85 3.86 -3.91
C ILE A 20 -7.14 2.70 -3.19
N TYR A 21 -7.15 1.49 -3.74
CA TYR A 21 -6.46 0.31 -3.20
C TYR A 21 -4.95 0.49 -3.25
N ARG A 22 -4.45 1.05 -4.35
CA ARG A 22 -3.04 1.41 -4.50
C ARG A 22 -2.65 2.53 -3.56
N MET A 23 -3.48 3.57 -3.45
CA MET A 23 -3.24 4.70 -2.54
C MET A 23 -3.19 4.25 -1.08
N GLU A 24 -4.07 3.35 -0.66
CA GLU A 24 -4.00 2.74 0.67
C GLU A 24 -2.67 2.01 0.86
N SER A 25 -2.27 1.22 -0.12
CA SER A 25 -0.99 0.49 -0.11
C SER A 25 0.21 1.42 0.09
N PHE A 26 0.22 2.61 -0.48
CA PHE A 26 1.32 3.60 -0.32
C PHE A 26 1.25 4.37 1.00
N SER A 27 0.07 4.46 1.61
CA SER A 27 -0.11 5.15 2.88
C SER A 27 0.16 4.28 4.11
N ALA A 28 0.09 2.95 3.98
CA ALA A 28 0.30 2.03 5.08
C ALA A 28 1.79 1.77 5.36
N ASN A 29 2.14 1.56 6.64
CA ASN A 29 3.49 1.22 7.08
C ASN A 29 3.58 -0.21 7.60
N ASP A 30 4.69 -0.89 7.33
CA ASP A 30 5.01 -2.19 7.92
C ASP A 30 5.67 -2.03 9.30
N LEU A 31 5.61 -3.10 10.11
CA LEU A 31 6.46 -3.22 11.29
C LEU A 31 7.88 -3.56 10.85
N ASN A 32 8.75 -2.55 10.78
CA ASN A 32 10.13 -2.68 10.34
C ASN A 32 11.05 -1.71 11.13
N GLY A 33 12.37 -1.92 11.07
CA GLY A 33 13.37 -1.15 11.79
C GLY A 33 14.48 -2.03 12.35
N THR A 34 14.99 -1.72 13.55
CA THR A 34 15.96 -2.58 14.24
C THR A 34 15.31 -3.91 14.66
N ALA A 35 16.09 -4.99 14.73
CA ALA A 35 15.60 -6.27 15.23
C ALA A 35 15.09 -6.18 16.68
N ARG A 36 15.62 -5.25 17.48
CA ARG A 36 15.10 -4.94 18.81
C ARG A 36 13.68 -4.38 18.76
N PHE A 37 13.46 -3.38 17.90
CA PHE A 37 12.15 -2.75 17.69
C PHE A 37 11.11 -3.76 17.21
N VAL A 38 11.46 -4.56 16.21
CA VAL A 38 10.55 -5.60 15.67
C VAL A 38 10.31 -6.71 16.70
N GLY A 39 11.33 -7.17 17.43
CA GLY A 39 11.18 -8.17 18.49
C GLY A 39 10.24 -7.73 19.62
N MET A 40 10.08 -6.42 19.83
CA MET A 40 9.14 -5.79 20.76
C MET A 40 7.75 -5.51 20.14
N GLY A 41 7.44 -6.05 18.95
CA GLY A 41 6.17 -5.77 18.26
C GLY A 41 6.00 -4.31 17.85
N GLY A 42 7.05 -3.49 17.89
CA GLY A 42 7.02 -2.04 17.65
C GLY A 42 6.60 -1.20 18.85
N ALA A 43 6.34 -1.79 20.03
CA ALA A 43 5.85 -1.08 21.22
C ALA A 43 6.97 -0.36 21.99
N MET A 44 7.69 0.55 21.33
CA MET A 44 8.87 1.21 21.87
C MET A 44 8.77 2.74 21.93
N SER A 45 7.67 3.34 21.50
CA SER A 45 7.52 4.80 21.41
C SER A 45 7.70 5.55 22.73
N ALA A 46 7.23 5.00 23.87
CA ALA A 46 7.48 5.57 25.21
C ALA A 46 8.76 5.05 25.87
N LEU A 47 9.25 3.86 25.46
CA LEU A 47 10.51 3.30 25.98
C LEU A 47 11.72 4.04 25.41
N GLY A 48 11.69 4.37 24.12
CA GLY A 48 12.74 5.10 23.43
C GLY A 48 14.08 4.38 23.38
N ALA A 49 15.15 5.13 23.11
CA ALA A 49 16.54 4.65 23.01
C ALA A 49 16.71 3.49 22.00
N ASP A 50 16.03 3.62 20.85
CA ASP A 50 16.16 2.81 19.65
C ASP A 50 16.05 3.73 18.44
N ILE A 51 16.88 3.52 17.40
CA ILE A 51 16.91 4.41 16.24
C ILE A 51 15.57 4.39 15.49
N SER A 52 14.88 3.24 15.45
CA SER A 52 13.60 3.09 14.75
C SER A 52 12.46 3.95 15.32
N VAL A 53 12.58 4.42 16.58
CA VAL A 53 11.54 5.29 17.16
C VAL A 53 11.48 6.69 16.54
N MET A 54 12.48 7.09 15.72
CA MET A 54 12.38 8.31 14.91
C MET A 54 11.12 8.30 14.02
N GLY A 55 10.75 7.10 13.55
CA GLY A 55 9.58 6.86 12.72
C GLY A 55 8.24 6.81 13.47
N THR A 56 8.23 6.58 14.81
CA THR A 56 6.99 6.41 15.59
C THR A 56 6.78 7.50 16.63
N ASN A 57 7.79 7.80 17.46
CA ASN A 57 7.77 8.95 18.38
C ASN A 57 9.15 9.62 18.44
N PRO A 58 9.33 10.76 17.77
CA PRO A 58 10.60 11.49 17.70
C PRO A 58 11.26 11.76 19.05
N ALA A 59 10.46 11.96 20.11
CA ALA A 59 10.94 12.23 21.47
C ALA A 59 11.71 11.03 22.08
N GLY A 60 11.50 9.82 21.55
CA GLY A 60 12.20 8.61 22.00
C GLY A 60 13.71 8.68 21.79
N ILE A 61 14.19 9.48 20.84
CA ILE A 61 15.62 9.76 20.62
C ILE A 61 16.21 10.59 21.79
N GLY A 62 15.41 11.41 22.46
CA GLY A 62 15.81 12.15 23.66
C GLY A 62 16.23 11.27 24.85
N LEU A 63 15.94 9.97 24.80
CA LEU A 63 16.34 8.99 25.82
C LEU A 63 17.75 8.42 25.63
N TYR A 64 18.43 8.72 24.54
CA TYR A 64 19.84 8.35 24.34
C TYR A 64 20.75 9.11 25.32
N ARG A 65 21.73 8.38 25.85
CA ARG A 65 22.79 8.88 26.74
C ARG A 65 24.19 8.68 26.16
N ARG A 66 24.27 7.95 25.07
CA ARG A 66 25.48 7.64 24.30
C ARG A 66 25.12 7.65 22.83
N SER A 67 26.05 8.06 22.00
CA SER A 67 25.91 7.98 20.55
C SER A 67 25.77 6.53 20.12
N ASP A 68 25.04 6.29 19.02
CA ASP A 68 24.70 4.95 18.54
C ASP A 68 24.72 4.93 17.00
N VAL A 69 25.21 3.84 16.45
CA VAL A 69 25.10 3.53 15.03
C VAL A 69 24.66 2.08 14.86
N SER A 70 23.71 1.83 13.97
CA SER A 70 23.25 0.46 13.70
C SER A 70 22.85 0.26 12.24
N ALA A 71 22.90 -0.99 11.80
CA ALA A 71 22.42 -1.43 10.50
C ALA A 71 21.64 -2.72 10.64
N THR A 72 20.59 -2.86 9.84
CA THR A 72 19.66 -4.01 9.85
C THR A 72 19.45 -4.54 8.44
N ALA A 73 19.47 -5.87 8.33
CA ALA A 73 19.06 -6.60 7.14
C ALA A 73 18.06 -7.69 7.51
N SER A 74 17.20 -8.06 6.56
CA SER A 74 16.21 -9.11 6.77
C SER A 74 16.11 -10.12 5.63
N LEU A 75 15.47 -11.24 5.95
CA LEU A 75 15.01 -12.25 5.01
C LEU A 75 13.52 -12.44 5.21
N SER A 76 12.72 -12.15 4.18
CA SER A 76 11.27 -12.36 4.22
C SER A 76 10.85 -13.46 3.25
N ALA A 77 9.85 -14.27 3.62
CA ALA A 77 9.30 -15.34 2.81
C ALA A 77 7.78 -15.44 2.97
N GLN A 78 7.09 -15.68 1.85
CA GLN A 78 5.66 -16.01 1.80
C GLN A 78 5.53 -17.51 1.53
N PRO A 79 5.13 -18.34 2.52
CA PRO A 79 5.35 -19.79 2.48
C PRO A 79 4.62 -20.53 1.37
N HIS A 80 3.42 -20.09 1.02
CA HIS A 80 2.58 -20.75 0.00
C HIS A 80 2.68 -20.12 -1.39
N ALA A 81 3.56 -19.10 -1.55
CA ALA A 81 3.78 -18.48 -2.84
C ALA A 81 4.65 -19.35 -3.74
N GLU A 82 4.30 -19.39 -5.01
CA GLU A 82 5.11 -19.98 -6.08
C GLU A 82 5.98 -18.91 -6.74
N LYS A 83 7.05 -19.33 -7.41
CA LYS A 83 7.82 -18.44 -8.25
C LYS A 83 6.97 -18.02 -9.44
N PHE A 84 6.83 -16.72 -9.64
CA PHE A 84 6.04 -16.17 -10.73
C PHE A 84 6.75 -14.96 -11.35
N ASN A 85 6.75 -14.84 -12.66
CA ASN A 85 7.45 -13.79 -13.44
C ASN A 85 8.89 -13.55 -12.95
N GLY A 86 9.65 -14.63 -12.70
CA GLY A 86 11.03 -14.54 -12.22
C GLY A 86 11.20 -14.14 -10.74
N ILE A 87 10.13 -13.79 -10.03
CA ILE A 87 10.16 -13.36 -8.63
C ILE A 87 9.96 -14.57 -7.71
N ASP A 88 10.94 -14.82 -6.83
CA ASP A 88 10.90 -15.89 -5.85
C ASP A 88 10.05 -15.52 -4.64
N ARG A 89 9.52 -16.53 -3.93
CA ARG A 89 8.75 -16.38 -2.68
C ARG A 89 9.55 -15.78 -1.52
N SER A 90 10.88 -15.84 -1.55
CA SER A 90 11.77 -15.31 -0.51
C SER A 90 12.66 -14.19 -1.06
N ARG A 91 13.03 -13.23 -0.22
CA ARG A 91 13.91 -12.14 -0.59
C ARG A 91 14.68 -11.62 0.62
N ALA A 92 15.99 -11.41 0.44
CA ALA A 92 16.80 -10.61 1.35
C ALA A 92 16.56 -9.11 1.10
N SER A 93 16.60 -8.32 2.17
CA SER A 93 16.37 -6.88 2.15
C SER A 93 17.34 -6.18 3.08
N PHE A 94 17.81 -5.00 2.67
CA PHE A 94 18.43 -4.05 3.57
C PHE A 94 17.33 -3.14 4.11
N ASP A 95 17.15 -3.11 5.44
CA ASP A 95 15.95 -2.52 6.04
C ASP A 95 16.21 -1.20 6.76
N GLN A 96 17.40 -1.01 7.36
CA GLN A 96 17.68 0.18 8.14
C GLN A 96 19.18 0.42 8.30
N ILE A 97 19.58 1.68 8.29
CA ILE A 97 20.87 2.17 8.81
C ILE A 97 20.62 3.53 9.44
N GLY A 98 21.13 3.72 10.66
CA GLY A 98 20.92 4.96 11.36
C GLY A 98 22.06 5.30 12.32
N PHE A 99 22.09 6.57 12.65
CA PHE A 99 23.08 7.17 13.54
C PHE A 99 22.39 8.16 14.47
N VAL A 100 22.76 8.14 15.75
CA VAL A 100 22.37 9.12 16.77
C VAL A 100 23.62 9.68 17.42
N SER A 101 23.77 10.99 17.40
CA SER A 101 24.77 11.73 18.14
C SER A 101 24.15 12.32 19.40
N THR A 102 24.75 12.05 20.54
CA THR A 102 24.30 12.52 21.85
C THR A 102 25.22 13.60 22.40
N LEU A 103 24.69 14.80 22.63
CA LEU A 103 25.38 15.91 23.27
C LEU A 103 24.92 16.01 24.72
N ASN A 104 25.82 15.73 25.66
CA ASN A 104 25.59 15.96 27.08
C ASN A 104 25.93 17.42 27.41
N LEU A 105 24.93 18.19 27.81
CA LEU A 105 25.08 19.62 28.12
C LEU A 105 25.48 19.86 29.59
N GLY A 106 25.40 18.81 30.43
CA GLY A 106 25.87 18.87 31.80
C GLY A 106 25.04 19.72 32.75
N GLU A 107 23.90 20.22 32.32
CA GLU A 107 23.00 21.06 33.12
C GLU A 107 22.28 20.19 34.19
N PRO A 108 22.43 20.45 35.50
CA PRO A 108 21.75 19.69 36.53
C PRO A 108 20.23 19.80 36.45
N ASP A 109 19.76 21.02 36.18
CA ASP A 109 18.34 21.38 36.03
C ASP A 109 18.15 22.05 34.67
N GLY A 110 17.25 21.51 33.83
CA GLY A 110 16.98 22.05 32.50
C GLY A 110 17.31 21.06 31.36
N LEU A 111 17.93 21.56 30.32
CA LEU A 111 18.28 20.78 29.11
C LEU A 111 19.52 19.92 29.36
N LYS A 112 19.32 18.62 29.67
CA LYS A 112 20.43 17.69 29.98
C LYS A 112 21.13 17.15 28.75
N PHE A 113 20.34 16.73 27.75
CA PHE A 113 20.86 16.15 26.52
C PHE A 113 20.15 16.74 25.32
N LEU A 114 20.92 16.94 24.26
CA LEU A 114 20.44 17.24 22.92
C LEU A 114 20.92 16.13 21.99
N ASN A 115 20.01 15.48 21.30
CA ASN A 115 20.30 14.34 20.43
C ASN A 115 19.92 14.70 18.99
N VAL A 116 20.81 14.40 18.06
CA VAL A 116 20.60 14.55 16.62
C VAL A 116 20.68 13.16 15.99
N GLY A 117 19.72 12.80 15.17
CA GLY A 117 19.67 11.51 14.52
C GLY A 117 19.43 11.59 13.02
N VAL A 118 20.01 10.64 12.31
CA VAL A 118 19.71 10.39 10.90
C VAL A 118 19.45 8.89 10.74
N ASN A 119 18.37 8.52 10.05
CA ASN A 119 18.00 7.14 9.84
C ASN A 119 17.46 6.95 8.43
N TYR A 120 17.95 5.95 7.72
CA TYR A 120 17.29 5.37 6.56
C TYR A 120 16.54 4.13 7.00
N GLN A 121 15.29 4.02 6.60
CA GLN A 121 14.44 2.86 6.93
C GLN A 121 13.53 2.50 5.76
N LYS A 122 13.37 1.19 5.53
CA LYS A 122 12.34 0.68 4.63
C LYS A 122 11.01 0.66 5.38
N SER A 123 10.10 1.58 5.04
CA SER A 123 8.82 1.75 5.71
C SER A 123 7.77 0.73 5.25
N ARG A 124 7.87 0.21 4.00
CA ARG A 124 6.98 -0.82 3.46
C ARG A 124 7.70 -1.77 2.52
N ASN A 125 7.31 -3.05 2.54
CA ASN A 125 7.72 -4.07 1.60
C ASN A 125 6.52 -4.50 0.76
N PHE A 126 6.50 -4.13 -0.52
CA PHE A 126 5.40 -4.45 -1.44
C PHE A 126 5.38 -5.90 -1.92
N LYS A 127 6.38 -6.71 -1.55
CA LYS A 127 6.44 -8.08 -2.02
C LYS A 127 5.19 -8.85 -1.61
N ASN A 128 4.42 -9.28 -2.60
CA ASN A 128 3.21 -10.08 -2.42
C ASN A 128 2.97 -10.96 -3.64
N HIS A 129 2.51 -12.19 -3.41
CA HIS A 129 2.10 -13.13 -4.44
C HIS A 129 0.66 -13.54 -4.17
N ILE A 130 -0.18 -13.42 -5.19
CA ILE A 130 -1.56 -13.90 -5.18
C ILE A 130 -1.70 -14.88 -6.35
N ASN A 131 -2.31 -16.03 -6.11
CA ASN A 131 -2.65 -17.01 -7.12
C ASN A 131 -4.05 -17.54 -6.77
N VAL A 132 -5.00 -17.34 -7.68
CA VAL A 132 -6.39 -17.75 -7.54
C VAL A 132 -6.82 -18.46 -8.82
N GLN A 133 -7.51 -19.58 -8.66
CA GLN A 133 -8.20 -20.29 -9.73
C GLN A 133 -9.60 -20.60 -9.24
N ASN A 134 -10.62 -20.27 -10.04
CA ASN A 134 -11.99 -20.52 -9.66
C ASN A 134 -12.90 -20.72 -10.88
N PHE A 135 -14.08 -21.28 -10.65
CA PHE A 135 -15.13 -21.40 -11.66
C PHE A 135 -15.96 -20.12 -11.70
N LEU A 136 -16.45 -19.80 -12.89
CA LEU A 136 -17.41 -18.72 -13.13
C LEU A 136 -18.82 -19.33 -13.25
N THR A 137 -19.80 -18.66 -12.69
CA THR A 137 -21.19 -19.12 -12.69
C THR A 137 -22.05 -18.20 -13.56
N GLY A 138 -22.93 -18.78 -14.36
CA GLY A 138 -23.88 -18.01 -15.18
C GLY A 138 -23.26 -17.31 -16.38
N GLY A 139 -22.12 -17.82 -16.89
CA GLY A 139 -21.44 -17.24 -18.05
C GLY A 139 -20.67 -15.94 -17.75
N LEU A 140 -20.44 -15.62 -16.46
CA LEU A 140 -19.65 -14.44 -16.10
C LEU A 140 -18.28 -14.48 -16.73
N SER A 141 -17.80 -13.33 -17.20
CA SER A 141 -16.47 -13.14 -17.80
C SER A 141 -16.01 -11.70 -17.57
N GLN A 142 -14.73 -11.47 -17.69
CA GLN A 142 -14.16 -10.13 -17.67
C GLN A 142 -14.65 -9.28 -18.86
N SER A 143 -15.11 -9.90 -19.93
CA SER A 143 -15.73 -9.22 -21.08
C SER A 143 -17.02 -8.45 -20.72
N TRP A 144 -17.78 -8.91 -19.68
CA TRP A 144 -18.89 -8.15 -19.14
C TRP A 144 -18.47 -6.83 -18.54
N GLN A 145 -17.30 -6.81 -17.87
CA GLN A 145 -16.70 -5.57 -17.38
C GLN A 145 -16.30 -4.62 -18.52
N MET A 146 -15.73 -5.17 -19.61
CA MET A 146 -15.41 -4.38 -20.82
C MET A 146 -16.68 -3.76 -21.42
N MET A 147 -17.75 -4.56 -21.54
CA MET A 147 -19.04 -4.07 -22.05
C MET A 147 -19.61 -2.95 -21.18
N ASP A 148 -19.62 -3.13 -19.85
CA ASP A 148 -20.12 -2.11 -18.93
C ASP A 148 -19.31 -0.80 -19.03
N LEU A 149 -17.99 -0.90 -19.18
CA LEU A 149 -17.12 0.26 -19.41
C LEU A 149 -17.39 0.92 -20.77
N ALA A 150 -17.64 0.13 -21.82
CA ALA A 150 -18.00 0.67 -23.14
C ALA A 150 -19.27 1.52 -23.08
N TYR A 151 -20.30 1.07 -22.35
CA TYR A 151 -21.50 1.86 -22.13
C TYR A 151 -21.23 3.13 -21.31
N ALA A 152 -20.37 3.04 -20.28
CA ALA A 152 -20.00 4.21 -19.47
C ALA A 152 -19.17 5.23 -20.23
N ASP A 153 -18.32 4.79 -21.14
CA ASP A 153 -17.52 5.61 -22.04
C ASP A 153 -18.36 6.26 -23.17
N GLY A 154 -19.64 5.87 -23.30
CA GLY A 154 -20.55 6.43 -24.29
C GLY A 154 -20.34 5.91 -25.72
N TRP A 155 -19.81 4.72 -25.90
CA TRP A 155 -19.44 4.13 -27.20
C TRP A 155 -20.59 4.04 -28.21
N LEU A 156 -21.83 4.03 -27.77
CA LEU A 156 -23.00 4.06 -28.67
C LEU A 156 -23.12 5.37 -29.45
N ASP A 157 -22.55 6.47 -28.91
CA ASP A 157 -22.64 7.82 -29.46
C ASP A 157 -21.29 8.29 -30.06
N LEU A 158 -20.22 7.47 -29.98
CA LEU A 158 -18.87 7.82 -30.45
C LEU A 158 -18.56 7.13 -31.78
N ASP A 159 -17.81 7.79 -32.65
CA ASP A 159 -17.13 7.12 -33.75
C ASP A 159 -15.85 6.49 -33.21
N TYR A 160 -15.88 5.17 -33.06
CA TYR A 160 -14.75 4.39 -32.51
C TYR A 160 -13.40 4.70 -33.20
N SER A 161 -13.42 5.01 -34.49
CA SER A 161 -12.20 5.30 -35.25
C SER A 161 -11.60 6.68 -34.95
N GLU A 162 -12.43 7.65 -34.56
CA GLU A 162 -12.03 9.05 -34.31
C GLU A 162 -11.90 9.37 -32.83
N ASP A 163 -12.72 8.74 -31.96
CA ASP A 163 -12.87 9.09 -30.55
C ASP A 163 -12.18 8.10 -29.59
N ARG A 164 -11.34 7.19 -30.12
CA ARG A 164 -10.66 6.12 -29.34
C ARG A 164 -9.84 6.65 -28.14
N GLU A 165 -9.30 7.85 -28.25
CA GLU A 165 -8.57 8.49 -27.16
C GLU A 165 -9.46 8.91 -25.98
N LEU A 166 -10.78 8.94 -26.19
CA LEU A 166 -11.76 9.32 -25.19
C LEU A 166 -12.31 8.13 -24.39
N THR A 167 -11.85 6.91 -24.70
CA THR A 167 -12.36 5.66 -24.10
C THR A 167 -11.26 4.92 -23.32
N THR A 168 -11.68 3.99 -22.44
CA THR A 168 -10.70 3.28 -21.62
C THR A 168 -9.87 2.32 -22.47
N PRO A 169 -8.54 2.24 -22.27
CA PRO A 169 -7.68 1.30 -22.95
C PRO A 169 -8.15 -0.15 -22.84
N PHE A 170 -8.67 -0.54 -21.68
CA PHE A 170 -9.18 -1.89 -21.47
C PHE A 170 -10.38 -2.21 -22.37
N THR A 171 -11.30 -1.25 -22.54
CA THR A 171 -12.44 -1.38 -23.46
C THR A 171 -12.00 -1.40 -24.90
N ASN A 172 -11.04 -0.53 -25.29
CA ASN A 172 -10.48 -0.49 -26.63
C ASN A 172 -9.87 -1.83 -27.01
N MET A 173 -9.07 -2.42 -26.11
CA MET A 173 -8.45 -3.74 -26.31
C MET A 173 -9.51 -4.84 -26.41
N GLY A 174 -10.57 -4.80 -25.59
CA GLY A 174 -11.68 -5.74 -25.65
C GLY A 174 -12.41 -5.74 -26.99
N TYR A 175 -12.58 -4.56 -27.59
CA TYR A 175 -13.14 -4.42 -28.94
C TYR A 175 -12.16 -4.94 -30.01
N ASP A 176 -10.89 -4.53 -29.94
CA ASP A 176 -9.86 -4.96 -30.91
C ASP A 176 -9.65 -6.47 -30.91
N THR A 177 -9.77 -7.12 -29.76
CA THR A 177 -9.61 -8.56 -29.61
C THR A 177 -10.94 -9.33 -29.73
N GLN A 178 -12.02 -8.64 -30.04
CA GLN A 178 -13.36 -9.22 -30.17
C GLN A 178 -13.87 -9.94 -28.90
N MET A 179 -13.43 -9.53 -27.72
CA MET A 179 -13.99 -10.00 -26.46
C MET A 179 -15.36 -9.37 -26.18
N ILE A 180 -15.66 -8.22 -26.80
CA ILE A 180 -16.99 -7.60 -26.89
C ILE A 180 -17.36 -7.39 -28.36
N PHE A 181 -18.56 -7.83 -28.74
CA PHE A 181 -19.04 -7.76 -30.11
C PHE A 181 -20.11 -6.66 -30.23
N PRO A 182 -19.98 -5.73 -31.21
CA PRO A 182 -21.03 -4.77 -31.47
C PRO A 182 -22.28 -5.47 -32.01
N THR A 183 -23.42 -5.10 -31.49
CA THR A 183 -24.73 -5.46 -32.07
C THR A 183 -25.29 -4.29 -32.87
N PHE A 184 -26.05 -4.60 -33.93
CA PHE A 184 -26.52 -3.60 -34.89
C PHE A 184 -28.03 -3.54 -34.94
N ASP A 185 -28.56 -2.33 -35.14
CA ASP A 185 -29.96 -2.13 -35.41
C ASP A 185 -30.30 -2.44 -36.90
N SER A 186 -31.60 -2.31 -37.24
CA SER A 186 -32.07 -2.51 -38.63
C SER A 186 -31.53 -1.51 -39.66
N GLN A 187 -30.74 -0.53 -39.22
CA GLN A 187 -30.13 0.52 -40.04
C GLN A 187 -28.60 0.44 -40.02
N ASP A 188 -28.05 -0.73 -39.64
CA ASP A 188 -26.61 -1.01 -39.51
C ASP A 188 -25.88 -0.05 -38.53
N ARG A 189 -26.56 0.49 -37.52
CA ARG A 189 -25.94 1.30 -36.49
C ARG A 189 -25.71 0.44 -35.24
N VAL A 190 -24.58 0.61 -34.60
CA VAL A 190 -24.28 -0.04 -33.30
C VAL A 190 -25.34 0.36 -32.29
N ASN A 191 -26.03 -0.61 -31.72
CA ASN A 191 -27.07 -0.41 -30.72
C ASN A 191 -26.79 -1.11 -29.39
N GLY A 192 -25.66 -1.81 -29.27
CA GLY A 192 -25.23 -2.51 -28.07
C GLY A 192 -23.94 -3.29 -28.29
N TYR A 193 -23.55 -3.99 -27.26
CA TYR A 193 -22.42 -4.93 -27.28
C TYR A 193 -22.83 -6.23 -26.59
N GLU A 194 -22.35 -7.35 -27.10
CA GLU A 194 -22.46 -8.67 -26.48
C GLU A 194 -21.10 -9.10 -25.93
N PRO A 195 -21.02 -9.53 -24.66
CA PRO A 195 -19.80 -10.06 -24.07
C PRO A 195 -19.63 -11.53 -24.40
N SER A 196 -18.41 -12.04 -24.25
CA SER A 196 -18.13 -13.48 -24.26
C SER A 196 -18.39 -14.08 -22.89
N ASP A 197 -18.84 -15.34 -22.86
CA ASP A 197 -19.08 -16.08 -21.62
C ASP A 197 -17.88 -16.99 -21.30
N ALA A 198 -17.60 -17.20 -19.99
CA ALA A 198 -16.51 -18.04 -19.53
C ALA A 198 -16.93 -19.05 -18.43
N ASP A 199 -16.21 -20.20 -18.38
CA ASP A 199 -16.41 -21.28 -17.40
C ASP A 199 -15.57 -21.09 -16.13
N SER A 200 -14.33 -20.60 -16.28
CA SER A 200 -13.35 -20.50 -15.21
C SER A 200 -12.31 -19.44 -15.49
N TYR A 201 -11.62 -19.02 -14.44
CA TYR A 201 -10.52 -18.08 -14.56
C TYR A 201 -9.30 -18.50 -13.73
N THR A 202 -8.15 -18.03 -14.14
CA THR A 202 -6.91 -18.02 -13.37
C THR A 202 -6.43 -16.59 -13.22
N TYR A 203 -6.14 -16.19 -11.98
CA TYR A 203 -5.61 -14.87 -11.66
C TYR A 203 -4.32 -15.02 -10.88
N LYS A 204 -3.23 -14.47 -11.40
CA LYS A 204 -1.92 -14.45 -10.76
C LYS A 204 -1.40 -13.03 -10.72
N ARG A 205 -1.01 -12.57 -9.54
CA ARG A 205 -0.34 -11.28 -9.37
C ARG A 205 0.88 -11.40 -8.49
N VAL A 206 1.99 -10.83 -8.94
CA VAL A 206 3.16 -10.60 -8.11
C VAL A 206 3.47 -9.12 -8.03
N GLN A 207 3.66 -8.63 -6.81
CA GLN A 207 4.10 -7.27 -6.54
C GLN A 207 5.45 -7.32 -5.86
N TRP A 208 6.30 -6.32 -6.11
CA TRP A 208 7.60 -6.19 -5.46
C TRP A 208 8.08 -4.74 -5.43
N GLY A 209 9.15 -4.48 -4.68
CA GLY A 209 9.66 -3.14 -4.43
C GLY A 209 9.51 -2.74 -2.98
N GLY A 210 9.50 -1.47 -2.69
CA GLY A 210 9.35 -0.94 -1.33
C GLY A 210 9.12 0.55 -1.28
N ALA A 211 8.58 1.00 -0.14
CA ALA A 211 8.65 2.39 0.26
C ALA A 211 9.76 2.54 1.30
N HIS A 212 10.46 3.65 1.22
CA HIS A 212 11.64 3.96 2.03
C HIS A 212 11.53 5.37 2.58
N GLU A 213 12.14 5.61 3.73
CA GLU A 213 12.20 6.94 4.32
C GLU A 213 13.61 7.27 4.83
N VAL A 214 13.97 8.54 4.76
CA VAL A 214 15.14 9.12 5.41
C VAL A 214 14.66 10.12 6.43
N ASP A 215 14.97 9.85 7.69
CA ASP A 215 14.57 10.64 8.85
C ASP A 215 15.71 11.53 9.32
N PHE A 216 15.42 12.79 9.57
CA PHE A 216 16.29 13.74 10.26
C PHE A 216 15.62 14.14 11.56
N ASN A 217 16.21 13.77 12.68
CA ASN A 217 15.62 13.95 14.01
C ASN A 217 16.43 14.89 14.87
N LEU A 218 15.73 15.74 15.61
CA LEU A 218 16.24 16.52 16.71
C LEU A 218 15.40 16.26 17.95
N ALA A 219 16.03 15.83 19.05
CA ALA A 219 15.32 15.54 20.29
C ALA A 219 16.06 16.07 21.50
N ALA A 220 15.31 16.53 22.49
CA ALA A 220 15.79 17.11 23.73
C ALA A 220 15.29 16.34 24.94
N ASN A 221 16.14 16.25 25.96
CA ASN A 221 15.82 15.73 27.28
C ASN A 221 15.88 16.84 28.31
N ILE A 222 14.74 17.10 28.93
CA ILE A 222 14.57 18.14 29.94
C ILE A 222 14.35 17.44 31.29
N ASN A 223 15.29 17.59 32.20
CA ASN A 223 15.28 17.09 33.60
C ASN A 223 15.03 15.57 33.73
N ASP A 224 15.29 14.75 32.71
CA ASP A 224 14.91 13.33 32.68
C ASP A 224 13.41 13.05 32.91
N ARG A 225 12.57 14.06 32.71
CA ARG A 225 11.11 14.01 32.93
C ARG A 225 10.34 14.28 31.64
N ILE A 226 10.78 15.24 30.84
CA ILE A 226 10.13 15.63 29.60
C ILE A 226 11.14 15.43 28.47
N TYR A 227 10.70 14.70 27.45
CA TYR A 227 11.45 14.51 26.21
C TYR A 227 10.59 15.04 25.07
N VAL A 228 11.18 15.84 24.23
CA VAL A 228 10.53 16.39 23.03
C VAL A 228 11.35 16.08 21.80
N GLY A 229 10.70 15.88 20.69
CA GLY A 229 11.41 15.58 19.44
C GLY A 229 10.62 15.99 18.22
N ILE A 230 11.36 16.28 17.16
CA ILE A 230 10.85 16.56 15.83
C ILE A 230 11.62 15.71 14.82
N THR A 231 10.92 15.15 13.84
CA THR A 231 11.52 14.46 12.70
C THR A 231 11.02 15.10 11.41
N ALA A 232 11.94 15.46 10.51
CA ALA A 232 11.64 15.73 9.11
C ALA A 232 11.93 14.46 8.31
N LYS A 233 11.05 14.12 7.37
CA LYS A 233 11.10 12.87 6.62
C LYS A 233 11.07 13.13 5.12
N TYR A 234 11.95 12.45 4.41
CA TYR A 234 11.92 12.32 2.96
C TYR A 234 11.54 10.88 2.61
N HIS A 235 10.54 10.72 1.76
CA HIS A 235 10.02 9.42 1.35
C HIS A 235 10.30 9.19 -0.13
N PHE A 236 10.58 7.94 -0.50
CA PHE A 236 10.61 7.49 -1.87
C PHE A 236 10.05 6.08 -1.97
N LEU A 237 9.30 5.81 -3.01
CA LEU A 237 8.70 4.51 -3.25
C LEU A 237 9.00 4.04 -4.68
N ASN A 238 9.11 2.73 -4.82
CA ASN A 238 9.18 2.05 -6.09
C ASN A 238 8.38 0.75 -5.94
N GLN A 239 7.30 0.63 -6.69
CA GLN A 239 6.48 -0.57 -6.74
C GLN A 239 6.41 -1.07 -8.17
N LYS A 240 6.50 -2.39 -8.33
CA LYS A 240 6.22 -3.09 -9.58
C LYS A 240 5.15 -4.12 -9.33
N SER A 241 4.23 -4.27 -10.27
CA SER A 241 3.15 -5.24 -10.23
C SER A 241 3.04 -5.92 -11.59
N TYR A 242 3.01 -7.23 -11.62
CA TYR A 242 2.72 -8.00 -12.82
C TYR A 242 1.50 -8.87 -12.56
N THR A 243 0.47 -8.65 -13.36
CA THR A 243 -0.80 -9.39 -13.32
C THR A 243 -0.93 -10.21 -14.59
N ASP A 244 -1.28 -11.49 -14.42
CA ASP A 244 -1.60 -12.44 -15.47
C ASP A 244 -3.00 -12.99 -15.15
N TYR A 245 -3.94 -12.67 -16.01
CA TYR A 245 -5.31 -13.10 -15.93
C TYR A 245 -5.67 -13.91 -17.17
N SER A 246 -6.32 -15.07 -16.99
CA SER A 246 -6.85 -15.84 -18.10
C SER A 246 -8.23 -16.40 -17.77
N GLU A 247 -9.04 -16.57 -18.80
CA GLU A 247 -10.35 -17.24 -18.74
C GLU A 247 -10.44 -18.36 -19.75
N MET A 248 -11.10 -19.45 -19.39
CA MET A 248 -11.53 -20.47 -20.32
C MET A 248 -12.93 -20.08 -20.83
N LEU A 249 -13.01 -19.63 -22.06
CA LEU A 249 -14.28 -19.25 -22.69
C LEU A 249 -15.16 -20.48 -22.95
N ILE A 250 -16.47 -20.25 -23.02
CA ILE A 250 -17.45 -21.31 -23.32
C ILE A 250 -17.49 -21.59 -24.83
N ASP A 251 -17.48 -20.52 -25.64
CA ASP A 251 -17.51 -20.58 -27.09
C ASP A 251 -16.69 -19.41 -27.72
N PRO A 252 -15.58 -19.65 -28.43
CA PRO A 252 -14.93 -20.97 -28.59
C PRO A 252 -14.36 -21.46 -27.25
N LYS A 253 -14.25 -22.79 -27.09
CA LYS A 253 -13.68 -23.38 -25.88
C LYS A 253 -12.15 -23.29 -25.90
N ASP A 254 -11.62 -22.10 -25.63
CA ASP A 254 -10.22 -21.75 -25.65
C ASP A 254 -9.92 -20.61 -24.67
N GLU A 255 -8.65 -20.26 -24.46
CA GLU A 255 -8.24 -19.31 -23.46
C GLU A 255 -8.17 -17.87 -24.00
N TYR A 256 -8.68 -16.94 -23.21
CA TYR A 256 -8.47 -15.50 -23.26
C TYR A 256 -7.43 -15.10 -22.24
N PHE A 257 -6.56 -14.13 -22.57
CA PHE A 257 -5.50 -13.62 -21.70
C PHE A 257 -5.51 -12.11 -21.60
N TYR A 258 -5.27 -11.61 -20.39
CA TYR A 258 -5.01 -10.20 -20.11
C TYR A 258 -3.80 -10.07 -19.19
N LEU A 259 -2.79 -9.31 -19.63
CA LEU A 259 -1.57 -9.04 -18.88
C LEU A 259 -1.47 -7.54 -18.57
N ASN A 260 -1.01 -7.21 -17.35
CA ASN A 260 -0.71 -5.86 -16.95
C ASN A 260 0.64 -5.83 -16.22
N ASP A 261 1.66 -5.18 -16.83
CA ASP A 261 2.95 -4.89 -16.19
C ASP A 261 2.97 -3.41 -15.79
N GLU A 262 2.90 -3.17 -14.47
CA GLU A 262 2.78 -1.84 -13.91
C GLU A 262 4.01 -1.48 -13.08
N ARG A 263 4.46 -0.24 -13.22
CA ARG A 263 5.50 0.37 -12.42
C ARG A 263 5.01 1.68 -11.86
N THR A 264 5.21 1.88 -10.54
CA THR A 264 4.92 3.12 -9.83
C THR A 264 6.17 3.58 -9.09
N GLU A 265 6.52 4.84 -9.28
CA GLU A 265 7.60 5.51 -8.56
C GLU A 265 7.03 6.77 -7.89
N GLY A 266 7.62 7.20 -6.78
CA GLY A 266 7.15 8.40 -6.10
C GLY A 266 8.13 8.92 -5.08
N GLU A 267 8.09 10.22 -4.87
CA GLU A 267 8.86 10.95 -3.87
C GLU A 267 7.93 11.80 -3.00
N GLY A 268 8.28 12.01 -1.73
CA GLY A 268 7.40 12.76 -0.85
C GLY A 268 8.07 13.26 0.41
N TYR A 269 7.39 14.16 1.10
CA TYR A 269 7.87 14.79 2.33
C TYR A 269 6.81 14.74 3.42
N SER A 270 7.25 14.54 4.65
CA SER A 270 6.39 14.62 5.82
C SER A 270 7.18 15.04 7.05
N GLY A 271 6.52 15.05 8.21
CA GLY A 271 7.16 15.32 9.49
C GLY A 271 6.41 14.68 10.64
N ALA A 272 7.09 14.60 11.78
CA ALA A 272 6.50 14.10 13.02
C ALA A 272 6.95 14.94 14.20
N LEU A 273 6.05 15.09 15.17
CA LEU A 273 6.31 15.69 16.48
C LEU A 273 6.02 14.67 17.56
N GLY A 274 6.83 14.67 18.60
CA GLY A 274 6.65 13.76 19.71
C GLY A 274 6.97 14.37 21.06
N VAL A 275 6.32 13.84 22.08
CA VAL A 275 6.60 14.13 23.48
C VAL A 275 6.54 12.84 24.30
N ILE A 276 7.45 12.70 25.26
CA ILE A 276 7.41 11.65 26.28
C ILE A 276 7.49 12.36 27.62
N PHE A 277 6.61 11.96 28.52
CA PHE A 277 6.53 12.50 29.87
C PHE A 277 6.66 11.38 30.90
N ARG A 278 7.45 11.64 31.95
CA ARG A 278 7.62 10.76 33.11
C ARG A 278 6.88 11.41 34.29
N PRO A 279 5.64 10.95 34.60
CA PRO A 279 4.76 11.65 35.56
C PRO A 279 5.31 11.68 36.99
N VAL A 280 5.93 10.59 37.42
CA VAL A 280 6.46 10.38 38.76
C VAL A 280 7.97 10.27 38.69
N GLU A 281 8.68 11.10 39.44
CA GLU A 281 10.14 11.22 39.37
C GLU A 281 10.88 9.93 39.76
N GLU A 282 10.38 9.22 40.78
CA GLU A 282 10.95 7.97 41.27
C GLU A 282 10.53 6.75 40.44
N SER A 283 9.51 6.89 39.56
CA SER A 283 9.00 5.81 38.73
C SER A 283 9.62 5.84 37.33
N PRO A 284 10.06 4.72 36.76
CA PRO A 284 10.49 4.66 35.39
C PRO A 284 9.34 4.68 34.36
N PHE A 285 8.08 4.77 34.84
CA PHE A 285 6.89 4.83 34.00
C PHE A 285 6.86 6.09 33.13
N ARG A 286 6.55 5.92 31.83
CA ARG A 286 6.52 7.00 30.85
C ARG A 286 5.24 6.89 30.02
N VAL A 287 4.74 8.05 29.61
CA VAL A 287 3.64 8.19 28.65
C VAL A 287 4.14 9.01 27.49
N GLY A 288 3.90 8.53 26.28
CA GLY A 288 4.31 9.18 25.04
C GLY A 288 3.12 9.53 24.16
N PHE A 289 3.23 10.65 23.46
CA PHE A 289 2.30 11.09 22.42
C PHE A 289 3.10 11.51 21.19
N SER A 290 2.62 11.14 20.01
CA SER A 290 3.18 11.67 18.77
C SER A 290 2.09 11.91 17.73
N ILE A 291 2.37 12.86 16.86
CA ILE A 291 1.55 13.19 15.70
C ILE A 291 2.43 13.17 14.45
N HIS A 292 1.96 12.50 13.41
CA HIS A 292 2.61 12.42 12.13
C HIS A 292 1.79 13.21 11.11
N MET A 293 2.46 14.14 10.45
CA MET A 293 1.88 14.91 9.36
C MET A 293 1.64 14.00 8.15
N PRO A 294 0.66 14.32 7.30
CA PRO A 294 0.51 13.67 6.01
C PRO A 294 1.81 13.69 5.21
N THR A 295 2.07 12.62 4.48
CA THR A 295 3.09 12.64 3.43
C THR A 295 2.46 13.20 2.17
N TYR A 296 3.14 14.15 1.55
CA TYR A 296 2.81 14.72 0.26
C TYR A 296 3.71 14.06 -0.76
N TYR A 297 3.12 13.16 -1.53
CA TYR A 297 3.79 12.40 -2.60
C TYR A 297 3.51 13.04 -3.96
N ASP A 298 4.53 13.03 -4.81
CA ASP A 298 4.45 13.14 -6.25
C ASP A 298 4.67 11.74 -6.83
N ILE A 299 3.73 11.23 -7.63
CA ILE A 299 3.69 9.83 -8.06
C ILE A 299 3.56 9.75 -9.57
N GLU A 300 4.40 8.91 -10.16
CA GLU A 300 4.37 8.53 -11.57
C GLU A 300 4.03 7.05 -11.68
N THR A 301 3.10 6.70 -12.55
CA THR A 301 2.73 5.31 -12.84
C THR A 301 2.76 5.06 -14.34
N SER A 302 3.38 3.95 -14.74
CA SER A 302 3.34 3.44 -16.11
C SER A 302 2.82 2.02 -16.12
N SER A 303 1.97 1.68 -17.10
CA SER A 303 1.41 0.34 -17.29
C SER A 303 1.56 -0.07 -18.74
N GLU A 304 2.04 -1.29 -18.98
CA GLU A 304 2.06 -1.94 -20.27
C GLU A 304 1.01 -3.06 -20.25
N LEU A 305 0.06 -2.97 -21.17
CA LEU A 305 -1.09 -3.86 -21.26
C LEU A 305 -0.96 -4.77 -22.48
N TYR A 306 -1.37 -6.02 -22.33
CA TYR A 306 -1.50 -6.97 -23.43
C TYR A 306 -2.75 -7.81 -23.26
N MET A 307 -3.49 -8.00 -24.34
CA MET A 307 -4.70 -8.80 -24.39
C MET A 307 -4.65 -9.71 -25.61
N GLU A 308 -5.08 -10.96 -25.46
CA GLU A 308 -5.19 -11.94 -26.53
C GLU A 308 -6.48 -12.74 -26.36
N SER A 309 -7.18 -12.94 -27.46
CA SER A 309 -8.41 -13.74 -27.49
C SER A 309 -8.32 -14.81 -28.58
N PRO A 310 -9.08 -15.92 -28.45
CA PRO A 310 -9.09 -16.99 -29.44
C PRO A 310 -10.07 -16.71 -30.61
N TYR A 311 -10.49 -15.46 -30.78
CA TYR A 311 -11.39 -15.12 -31.89
C TYR A 311 -10.60 -14.85 -33.15
N ASP A 312 -11.09 -15.45 -34.26
CA ASP A 312 -10.53 -15.25 -35.58
C ASP A 312 -10.92 -13.87 -36.13
N ILE A 313 -9.97 -13.18 -36.73
CA ILE A 313 -10.21 -11.96 -37.51
C ILE A 313 -9.73 -12.11 -38.94
N GLU A 314 -10.50 -11.62 -39.90
CA GLU A 314 -10.10 -11.60 -41.31
C GLU A 314 -9.74 -10.17 -41.73
N ILE A 315 -8.47 -9.96 -42.10
CA ILE A 315 -7.99 -8.66 -42.57
C ILE A 315 -7.43 -8.86 -43.99
N ASN A 316 -8.00 -8.15 -44.97
CA ASN A 316 -7.59 -8.20 -46.38
C ASN A 316 -7.57 -9.63 -46.99
N GLY A 317 -8.51 -10.48 -46.56
CA GLY A 317 -8.62 -11.86 -47.00
C GLY A 317 -7.63 -12.84 -46.33
N HIS A 318 -6.91 -12.42 -45.31
CA HIS A 318 -6.10 -13.27 -44.46
C HIS A 318 -6.79 -13.47 -43.11
N LYS A 319 -6.97 -14.76 -42.75
CA LYS A 319 -7.54 -15.15 -41.45
C LYS A 319 -6.41 -15.28 -40.43
N TYR A 320 -6.60 -14.64 -39.28
CA TYR A 320 -5.76 -14.75 -38.08
C TYR A 320 -6.52 -15.53 -37.02
N GLU A 321 -5.91 -16.60 -36.50
CA GLU A 321 -6.58 -17.51 -35.53
C GLU A 321 -6.68 -16.96 -34.13
N TYR A 322 -5.84 -15.95 -33.78
CA TYR A 322 -5.85 -15.24 -32.48
C TYR A 322 -5.70 -13.76 -32.77
N THR A 323 -6.45 -12.97 -32.00
CA THR A 323 -6.39 -11.52 -32.07
C THR A 323 -5.75 -10.96 -30.81
N SER A 324 -4.78 -10.09 -30.97
CA SER A 324 -4.09 -9.44 -29.84
C SER A 324 -4.09 -7.93 -29.95
N ALA A 325 -4.12 -7.27 -28.81
CA ALA A 325 -3.98 -5.83 -28.68
C ALA A 325 -3.01 -5.49 -27.54
N SER A 326 -2.35 -4.34 -27.65
CA SER A 326 -1.46 -3.83 -26.60
C SER A 326 -1.62 -2.33 -26.47
N ASP A 327 -1.45 -1.82 -25.26
CA ASP A 327 -1.49 -0.40 -24.97
C ASP A 327 -0.49 -0.04 -23.86
N ALA A 328 -0.15 1.25 -23.74
CA ALA A 328 0.75 1.77 -22.69
C ALA A 328 0.20 3.07 -22.12
N ILE A 329 0.12 3.14 -20.80
CA ILE A 329 -0.50 4.25 -20.10
C ILE A 329 0.49 4.87 -19.12
N TYR A 330 0.49 6.20 -19.06
CA TYR A 330 1.32 6.98 -18.16
C TYR A 330 0.46 7.95 -17.37
N ASN A 331 0.58 7.91 -16.05
CA ASN A 331 -0.19 8.75 -15.14
C ASN A 331 0.72 9.44 -14.13
N ASN A 332 0.51 10.75 -13.92
CA ASN A 332 1.17 11.55 -12.90
C ASN A 332 0.13 12.18 -11.99
N TYR A 333 0.32 12.07 -10.69
CA TYR A 333 -0.58 12.65 -9.70
C TYR A 333 0.12 12.91 -8.37
N GLU A 334 -0.45 13.80 -7.59
CA GLU A 334 -0.02 14.06 -6.23
C GLU A 334 -0.97 13.39 -5.25
N MET A 335 -0.40 12.74 -4.24
CA MET A 335 -1.16 12.06 -3.20
C MET A 335 -0.82 12.63 -1.82
N ARG A 336 -1.85 12.88 -1.02
CA ARG A 336 -1.71 13.21 0.40
C ARG A 336 -2.22 12.07 1.27
N THR A 337 -1.34 11.52 2.14
CA THR A 337 -1.69 10.48 3.11
C THR A 337 -2.45 11.03 4.31
N PRO A 338 -3.05 10.17 5.17
CA PRO A 338 -3.69 10.58 6.42
C PRO A 338 -2.73 11.16 7.46
N TRP A 339 -3.27 11.96 8.38
CA TRP A 339 -2.65 12.22 9.68
C TRP A 339 -2.64 10.94 10.51
N ARG A 340 -1.56 10.74 11.32
CA ARG A 340 -1.48 9.62 12.28
C ARG A 340 -1.26 10.15 13.68
N PHE A 341 -1.92 9.52 14.64
CA PHE A 341 -1.85 9.87 16.05
C PHE A 341 -1.45 8.63 16.84
N ASN A 342 -0.47 8.79 17.73
CA ASN A 342 0.04 7.70 18.54
C ASN A 342 0.04 8.07 20.02
N VAL A 343 -0.39 7.12 20.85
CA VAL A 343 -0.33 7.18 22.31
C VAL A 343 0.38 5.94 22.81
N SER A 344 1.35 6.09 23.68
CA SER A 344 2.16 4.99 24.17
C SER A 344 2.43 5.08 25.66
N MET A 345 2.61 3.92 26.28
CA MET A 345 3.03 3.78 27.68
C MET A 345 4.16 2.78 27.75
N GLY A 346 5.13 3.03 28.62
CA GLY A 346 6.24 2.12 28.82
C GLY A 346 6.84 2.28 30.20
N SER A 347 7.41 1.19 30.70
CA SER A 347 8.10 1.18 31.99
C SER A 347 9.19 0.11 32.02
N THR A 348 10.05 0.23 33.02
CA THR A 348 11.05 -0.81 33.34
C THR A 348 10.86 -1.27 34.78
N VAL A 349 11.15 -2.55 35.04
CA VAL A 349 11.22 -3.11 36.38
C VAL A 349 12.69 -3.38 36.64
N SER A 350 13.28 -2.58 37.53
CA SER A 350 14.73 -2.58 37.73
C SER A 350 15.46 -2.47 36.38
N ASP A 351 16.48 -3.28 36.18
CA ASP A 351 17.29 -3.34 34.97
C ASP A 351 17.10 -4.63 34.17
N TYR A 352 16.12 -5.48 34.57
CA TYR A 352 15.91 -6.79 33.96
C TYR A 352 14.69 -6.88 33.05
N LEU A 353 13.65 -6.05 33.23
CA LEU A 353 12.44 -6.09 32.42
C LEU A 353 12.06 -4.70 31.92
N ALA A 354 11.84 -4.58 30.61
CA ALA A 354 11.17 -3.42 30.00
C ALA A 354 9.91 -3.89 29.28
N TYR A 355 8.83 -3.09 29.34
CA TYR A 355 7.58 -3.38 28.64
C TYR A 355 6.93 -2.10 28.13
N GLY A 356 6.22 -2.23 27.02
CA GLY A 356 5.52 -1.13 26.38
C GLY A 356 4.21 -1.56 25.76
N VAL A 357 3.27 -0.61 25.71
CA VAL A 357 2.00 -0.74 24.99
C VAL A 357 1.79 0.55 24.20
N GLU A 358 1.24 0.42 22.99
CA GLU A 358 1.09 1.52 22.06
C GLU A 358 -0.21 1.38 21.28
N TYR A 359 -0.87 2.49 21.05
CA TYR A 359 -2.03 2.60 20.19
C TYR A 359 -1.80 3.70 19.15
N GLU A 360 -2.04 3.37 17.89
CA GLU A 360 -1.98 4.31 16.79
C GLU A 360 -3.31 4.31 16.03
N TYR A 361 -3.71 5.48 15.59
CA TYR A 361 -4.91 5.70 14.78
C TYR A 361 -4.62 6.58 13.58
N TYR A 362 -5.16 6.21 12.43
CA TYR A 362 -5.29 7.07 11.27
C TYR A 362 -6.59 6.77 10.51
N ASP A 363 -7.13 7.78 9.85
CA ASP A 363 -8.32 7.63 9.02
C ASP A 363 -7.92 7.49 7.54
N ALA A 364 -7.93 6.24 7.02
CA ALA A 364 -7.56 5.95 5.63
C ALA A 364 -8.45 6.69 4.63
N SER A 365 -9.73 6.94 4.95
CA SER A 365 -10.64 7.69 4.08
C SER A 365 -10.23 9.16 3.88
N SER A 366 -9.36 9.68 4.75
CA SER A 366 -8.89 11.08 4.67
C SER A 366 -7.84 11.35 3.60
N MET A 367 -7.41 10.34 2.85
CA MET A 367 -6.51 10.49 1.68
C MET A 367 -7.08 11.45 0.63
N ARG A 368 -6.19 12.08 -0.14
CA ARG A 368 -6.55 13.00 -1.23
C ARG A 368 -5.63 12.78 -2.40
N VAL A 369 -6.20 12.98 -3.60
CA VAL A 369 -5.44 13.11 -4.85
C VAL A 369 -5.64 14.51 -5.40
N THR A 370 -4.59 15.04 -5.95
CA THR A 370 -4.58 16.30 -6.68
C THR A 370 -3.74 16.16 -7.94
N TYR A 371 -3.93 17.08 -8.87
CA TYR A 371 -3.19 17.19 -10.12
C TYR A 371 -2.72 18.62 -10.28
N ASP A 372 -1.81 18.84 -11.23
CA ASP A 372 -1.33 20.17 -11.60
C ASP A 372 -0.83 20.96 -10.37
N HIS A 373 0.13 20.39 -9.64
CA HIS A 373 0.73 20.98 -8.43
C HIS A 373 -0.29 21.35 -7.34
N GLY A 374 -1.34 20.52 -7.18
CA GLY A 374 -2.36 20.70 -6.14
C GLY A 374 -3.50 21.64 -6.52
N TYR A 375 -3.51 22.21 -7.73
CA TYR A 375 -4.57 23.11 -8.16
C TYR A 375 -5.88 22.39 -8.47
N VAL A 376 -5.81 21.19 -9.02
CA VAL A 376 -6.99 20.38 -9.36
C VAL A 376 -7.18 19.27 -8.33
N LYS A 377 -8.33 19.28 -7.64
CA LYS A 377 -8.67 18.27 -6.62
C LYS A 377 -9.53 17.18 -7.23
N ASP A 378 -9.17 15.93 -6.96
CA ASP A 378 -10.00 14.80 -7.35
C ASP A 378 -11.07 14.52 -6.30
N TYR A 379 -12.27 15.00 -6.55
CA TYR A 379 -13.43 14.77 -5.68
C TYR A 379 -14.03 13.36 -5.84
N ALA A 380 -13.87 12.75 -7.00
CA ALA A 380 -14.38 11.42 -7.27
C ALA A 380 -13.58 10.38 -6.46
N ILE A 381 -12.26 10.46 -6.49
CA ILE A 381 -11.39 9.64 -5.62
C ILE A 381 -11.69 9.87 -4.14
N LYS A 382 -11.96 11.13 -3.75
CA LYS A 382 -12.32 11.40 -2.36
C LYS A 382 -13.63 10.71 -1.96
N HIS A 383 -14.62 10.74 -2.83
CA HIS A 383 -15.90 10.04 -2.60
C HIS A 383 -15.70 8.54 -2.49
N GLU A 384 -14.87 7.94 -3.36
CA GLU A 384 -14.52 6.53 -3.29
C GLU A 384 -13.75 6.17 -2.01
N ALA A 385 -12.79 6.98 -1.60
CA ALA A 385 -12.10 6.79 -0.33
C ALA A 385 -13.08 6.82 0.85
N ASP A 386 -14.03 7.75 0.86
CA ASP A 386 -15.07 7.81 1.90
C ASP A 386 -16.03 6.61 1.85
N ARG A 387 -16.29 6.05 0.66
CA ARG A 387 -17.16 4.90 0.48
C ARG A 387 -16.48 3.59 0.92
N CYS A 388 -15.22 3.38 0.58
CA CYS A 388 -14.52 2.10 0.72
C CYS A 388 -13.61 2.01 1.94
N LEU A 389 -13.04 3.12 2.39
CA LEU A 389 -12.03 3.13 3.44
C LEU A 389 -12.58 3.58 4.78
N GLN A 390 -11.88 3.21 5.86
CA GLN A 390 -12.26 3.52 7.24
C GLN A 390 -11.06 3.83 8.12
N GLY A 391 -11.33 4.20 9.37
CA GLY A 391 -10.31 4.41 10.38
C GLY A 391 -9.55 3.12 10.71
N VAL A 392 -8.23 3.21 10.76
CA VAL A 392 -7.33 2.09 11.06
C VAL A 392 -6.79 2.24 12.47
N HIS A 393 -6.97 1.19 13.26
CA HIS A 393 -6.53 1.08 14.64
C HIS A 393 -5.37 0.09 14.72
N THR A 394 -4.23 0.52 15.28
CA THR A 394 -3.09 -0.37 15.52
C THR A 394 -2.81 -0.46 17.00
N LEU A 395 -2.74 -1.68 17.53
CA LEU A 395 -2.36 -1.99 18.91
C LEU A 395 -1.04 -2.74 18.91
N ARG A 396 -0.09 -2.29 19.73
CA ARG A 396 1.23 -2.91 19.89
C ARG A 396 1.50 -3.17 21.36
N ALA A 397 2.05 -4.33 21.68
CA ALA A 397 2.51 -4.68 23.01
C ALA A 397 3.83 -5.44 22.92
N GLY A 398 4.75 -5.18 23.83
CA GLY A 398 6.05 -5.82 23.82
C GLY A 398 6.75 -5.83 25.18
N ALA A 399 7.61 -6.83 25.36
CA ALA A 399 8.44 -6.96 26.55
C ALA A 399 9.87 -7.40 26.17
N GLU A 400 10.85 -6.86 26.89
CA GLU A 400 12.28 -7.20 26.81
C GLU A 400 12.76 -7.63 28.19
N LEU A 401 13.26 -8.87 28.31
CA LEU A 401 13.78 -9.46 29.52
C LEU A 401 15.28 -9.64 29.42
N ARG A 402 16.05 -9.07 30.34
CA ARG A 402 17.46 -9.39 30.52
C ARG A 402 17.61 -10.67 31.36
N VAL A 403 18.01 -11.76 30.71
CA VAL A 403 18.11 -13.09 31.33
C VAL A 403 19.39 -13.23 32.16
N VAL A 404 20.48 -12.77 31.56
CA VAL A 404 21.80 -12.65 32.18
C VAL A 404 22.49 -11.40 31.64
N ASP A 405 23.64 -11.04 32.19
CA ASP A 405 24.38 -9.91 31.69
C ASP A 405 24.68 -10.03 30.20
N GLY A 406 24.27 -9.04 29.44
CA GLY A 406 24.44 -8.95 28.00
C GLY A 406 23.41 -9.72 27.17
N LEU A 407 22.60 -10.64 27.72
CA LEU A 407 21.63 -11.44 26.98
C LEU A 407 20.19 -10.98 27.23
N TYR A 408 19.47 -10.66 26.15
CA TYR A 408 18.10 -10.19 26.16
C TYR A 408 17.18 -11.08 25.34
N LEU A 409 16.01 -11.39 25.89
CA LEU A 409 14.90 -12.04 25.16
C LEU A 409 13.76 -11.03 24.99
N ARG A 410 13.07 -11.11 23.87
CA ARG A 410 11.96 -10.21 23.53
C ARG A 410 10.77 -10.99 23.01
N ALA A 411 9.60 -10.49 23.31
CA ALA A 411 8.34 -10.95 22.74
C ALA A 411 7.46 -9.74 22.46
N GLY A 412 6.69 -9.80 21.38
CA GLY A 412 5.80 -8.72 20.99
C GLY A 412 4.60 -9.20 20.19
N TYR A 413 3.56 -8.38 20.20
CA TYR A 413 2.36 -8.55 19.43
C TYR A 413 1.95 -7.22 18.80
N ASN A 414 1.51 -7.26 17.53
CA ASN A 414 1.03 -6.12 16.80
C ASN A 414 -0.24 -6.53 16.05
N TYR A 415 -1.32 -5.78 16.28
CA TYR A 415 -2.60 -5.92 15.62
C TYR A 415 -2.93 -4.64 14.86
N GLN A 416 -3.46 -4.77 13.66
CA GLN A 416 -3.96 -3.66 12.84
C GLN A 416 -5.30 -4.03 12.25
N SER A 417 -6.32 -3.17 12.42
CA SER A 417 -7.63 -3.38 11.82
C SER A 417 -7.59 -3.22 10.30
N SER A 418 -8.60 -3.77 9.60
CA SER A 418 -8.76 -3.57 8.16
C SER A 418 -8.90 -2.08 7.81
N PRO A 419 -8.24 -1.59 6.75
CA PRO A 419 -8.48 -0.26 6.20
C PRO A 419 -9.75 -0.19 5.35
N PHE A 420 -10.28 -1.34 4.91
CA PHE A 420 -11.45 -1.42 4.04
C PHE A 420 -12.73 -1.68 4.84
N LYS A 421 -13.81 -1.02 4.43
CA LYS A 421 -15.16 -1.38 4.87
C LYS A 421 -15.57 -2.71 4.26
N GLU A 422 -16.50 -3.40 4.91
CA GLU A 422 -16.96 -4.74 4.51
C GLU A 422 -17.55 -4.77 3.09
N GLU A 423 -18.18 -3.68 2.67
CA GLU A 423 -18.80 -3.53 1.34
C GLU A 423 -17.91 -2.80 0.32
N ALA A 424 -16.61 -2.70 0.57
CA ALA A 424 -15.70 -2.01 -0.34
C ALA A 424 -15.58 -2.75 -1.68
N TYR A 425 -15.66 -2.02 -2.80
CA TYR A 425 -15.42 -2.54 -4.14
C TYR A 425 -14.74 -1.48 -5.02
N LEU A 426 -14.04 -1.90 -6.07
CA LEU A 426 -13.43 -1.00 -7.04
C LEU A 426 -14.52 -0.46 -7.97
N ASN A 427 -14.69 0.85 -8.01
CA ASN A 427 -15.56 1.51 -8.97
C ASN A 427 -14.74 2.05 -10.13
N GLN A 428 -14.85 1.42 -11.29
CA GLN A 428 -14.12 1.81 -12.50
C GLN A 428 -14.77 2.97 -13.27
N PHE A 429 -16.00 3.37 -12.91
CA PHE A 429 -16.75 4.46 -13.56
C PHE A 429 -16.51 5.82 -12.90
N LEU A 430 -15.37 6.02 -12.25
CA LEU A 430 -15.11 7.29 -11.57
C LEU A 430 -14.76 8.39 -12.55
N ASN A 431 -15.48 9.48 -12.42
CA ASN A 431 -15.25 10.76 -13.07
C ASN A 431 -14.05 11.48 -12.45
N SER A 432 -12.82 11.09 -12.77
CA SER A 432 -11.62 11.79 -12.33
C SER A 432 -11.36 13.05 -13.14
N SER A 433 -10.85 14.11 -12.50
CA SER A 433 -10.65 15.44 -13.11
C SER A 433 -9.53 15.51 -14.15
N ASN A 434 -8.80 14.43 -14.39
CA ASN A 434 -7.64 14.43 -15.27
C ASN A 434 -7.48 13.05 -15.92
N TYR A 435 -7.86 12.82 -17.13
CA TYR A 435 -7.72 11.64 -18.02
C TYR A 435 -6.79 10.50 -17.58
N ASN A 436 -6.69 10.24 -16.28
CA ASN A 436 -5.83 9.23 -15.67
C ASN A 436 -6.60 7.93 -15.48
N TYR A 437 -6.18 6.87 -16.15
CA TYR A 437 -6.84 5.58 -16.16
C TYR A 437 -6.25 4.64 -15.13
N SER A 438 -7.10 3.96 -14.34
CA SER A 438 -6.69 2.75 -13.63
C SER A 438 -6.65 1.58 -14.62
N THR A 439 -5.52 0.92 -14.71
CA THR A 439 -5.33 -0.27 -15.54
C THR A 439 -5.66 -1.56 -14.78
N ASN A 440 -5.92 -1.46 -13.47
CA ASN A 440 -6.27 -2.59 -12.65
C ASN A 440 -7.75 -2.94 -12.83
N THR A 441 -8.00 -4.15 -13.29
CA THR A 441 -9.34 -4.74 -13.38
C THR A 441 -9.73 -5.41 -12.06
N ASP A 442 -8.73 -5.79 -11.26
CA ASP A 442 -8.84 -6.50 -9.99
C ASP A 442 -8.75 -5.57 -8.77
N TYR A 443 -9.21 -6.07 -7.63
CA TYR A 443 -9.01 -5.43 -6.34
C TYR A 443 -8.95 -6.44 -5.19
N VAL A 444 -8.36 -6.02 -4.05
CA VAL A 444 -8.12 -6.87 -2.89
C VAL A 444 -8.54 -6.16 -1.61
N ASN A 445 -9.58 -6.66 -0.96
CA ASN A 445 -10.00 -6.18 0.35
C ASN A 445 -9.15 -6.87 1.43
N LEU A 446 -8.19 -6.14 1.99
CA LEU A 446 -7.33 -6.63 3.05
C LEU A 446 -8.10 -6.66 4.38
N GLY A 447 -8.13 -7.81 5.03
CA GLY A 447 -8.66 -7.98 6.37
C GLY A 447 -7.69 -7.45 7.45
N GLU A 448 -7.98 -7.82 8.69
CA GLU A 448 -7.12 -7.49 9.83
C GLU A 448 -5.73 -8.15 9.69
N LEU A 449 -4.73 -7.43 10.19
CA LEU A 449 -3.34 -7.85 10.14
C LEU A 449 -2.83 -8.12 11.55
N GLN A 450 -2.32 -9.33 11.78
CA GLN A 450 -1.76 -9.75 13.06
C GLN A 450 -0.30 -10.14 12.90
N ARG A 451 0.55 -9.70 13.82
CA ARG A 451 1.96 -10.04 13.84
C ARG A 451 2.37 -10.50 15.24
N VAL A 452 2.98 -11.68 15.32
CA VAL A 452 3.61 -12.20 16.53
C VAL A 452 5.11 -12.14 16.33
N THR A 453 5.83 -11.59 17.30
CA THR A 453 7.27 -11.38 17.21
C THR A 453 8.02 -11.95 18.40
N GLY A 454 9.24 -12.40 18.16
CA GLY A 454 10.18 -12.81 19.17
C GLY A 454 11.59 -12.36 18.80
N GLY A 455 12.44 -12.15 19.79
CA GLY A 455 13.79 -11.68 19.52
C GLY A 455 14.80 -12.12 20.58
N ILE A 456 16.06 -12.16 20.18
CA ILE A 456 17.21 -12.35 21.06
C ILE A 456 18.23 -11.27 20.78
N GLY A 457 18.86 -10.73 21.83
CA GLY A 457 19.88 -9.71 21.71
C GLY A 457 21.06 -10.00 22.60
N TYR A 458 22.26 -9.67 22.12
CA TYR A 458 23.49 -9.78 22.87
C TYR A 458 24.26 -8.47 22.86
N ARG A 459 24.74 -8.05 24.04
CA ARG A 459 25.55 -6.84 24.23
C ARG A 459 26.86 -7.18 24.89
N SER A 460 27.96 -6.69 24.33
CA SER A 460 29.30 -6.85 24.86
C SER A 460 30.08 -5.53 24.72
N GLY A 461 30.29 -4.86 25.82
CA GLY A 461 30.90 -3.53 25.84
C GLY A 461 30.08 -2.50 25.02
N SER A 462 30.67 -1.97 23.98
CA SER A 462 30.03 -1.01 23.06
C SER A 462 29.26 -1.68 21.92
N TRP A 463 29.52 -2.95 21.62
CA TRP A 463 28.88 -3.67 20.53
C TRP A 463 27.59 -4.36 20.98
N TYR A 464 26.63 -4.44 20.06
CA TYR A 464 25.45 -5.25 20.23
C TYR A 464 25.01 -5.89 18.90
N ALA A 465 24.39 -7.04 19.03
CA ALA A 465 23.77 -7.77 17.92
C ALA A 465 22.40 -8.28 18.35
N ASP A 466 21.42 -8.07 17.52
CA ASP A 466 20.03 -8.47 17.77
C ASP A 466 19.51 -9.29 16.59
N MET A 467 18.69 -10.29 16.87
CA MET A 467 17.93 -11.05 15.91
C MET A 467 16.45 -11.02 16.30
N ALA A 468 15.56 -10.84 15.34
CA ALA A 468 14.12 -10.95 15.54
C ALA A 468 13.50 -11.87 14.49
N TYR A 469 12.46 -12.58 14.89
CA TYR A 469 11.57 -13.33 14.05
C TYR A 469 10.17 -12.72 14.16
N MET A 470 9.50 -12.55 13.02
CA MET A 470 8.12 -12.10 12.93
C MET A 470 7.33 -13.05 12.05
N TYR A 471 6.21 -13.53 12.57
CA TYR A 471 5.16 -14.17 11.80
C TYR A 471 4.01 -13.20 11.63
N GLN A 472 3.63 -12.96 10.37
CA GLN A 472 2.51 -12.11 9.99
C GLN A 472 1.42 -12.98 9.37
N THR A 473 0.16 -12.72 9.73
CA THR A 473 -1.02 -13.32 9.10
C THR A 473 -2.03 -12.26 8.76
N GLN A 474 -2.61 -12.36 7.56
CA GLN A 474 -3.65 -11.47 7.06
C GLN A 474 -4.51 -12.23 6.06
N LYS A 475 -5.82 -12.18 6.23
CA LYS A 475 -6.77 -12.65 5.23
C LYS A 475 -7.07 -11.55 4.24
N ALA A 476 -7.38 -11.94 3.01
CA ALA A 476 -7.78 -11.01 1.97
C ALA A 476 -8.85 -11.63 1.07
N ASP A 477 -9.81 -10.81 0.67
CA ASP A 477 -10.82 -11.15 -0.33
C ASP A 477 -10.36 -10.57 -1.67
N VAL A 478 -10.05 -11.47 -2.62
CA VAL A 478 -9.55 -11.13 -3.96
C VAL A 478 -10.68 -11.21 -4.96
N TYR A 479 -10.83 -10.17 -5.74
CA TYR A 479 -11.75 -10.05 -6.87
C TYR A 479 -10.92 -9.83 -8.13
N ALA A 480 -10.93 -10.80 -9.04
CA ALA A 480 -10.12 -10.75 -10.25
C ALA A 480 -10.65 -9.72 -11.27
N PHE A 481 -11.93 -9.36 -11.20
CA PHE A 481 -12.56 -8.28 -11.93
C PHE A 481 -13.81 -7.79 -11.18
N HIS A 482 -14.42 -6.70 -11.64
CA HIS A 482 -15.61 -6.13 -11.04
C HIS A 482 -16.70 -5.93 -12.09
N LEU A 483 -17.95 -6.27 -11.74
CA LEU A 483 -19.12 -6.03 -12.58
C LEU A 483 -19.97 -4.90 -11.97
N PRO A 484 -19.83 -3.67 -12.48
CA PRO A 484 -20.51 -2.51 -11.91
C PRO A 484 -22.01 -2.46 -12.19
N SER A 485 -22.44 -2.98 -13.33
CA SER A 485 -23.85 -2.95 -13.76
C SER A 485 -24.75 -3.94 -13.02
N GLY A 486 -24.27 -4.62 -12.03
CA GLY A 486 -25.06 -5.44 -11.14
C GLY A 486 -26.21 -4.64 -10.51
N GLY A 487 -27.01 -3.95 -11.33
CA GLY A 487 -28.28 -3.36 -10.95
C GLY A 487 -29.03 -4.41 -10.18
N ALA A 488 -29.44 -4.16 -8.96
CA ALA A 488 -30.31 -4.91 -8.05
C ALA A 488 -30.20 -6.46 -8.03
N ASN A 489 -29.50 -7.09 -8.96
CA ASN A 489 -29.38 -8.53 -9.10
C ASN A 489 -28.00 -8.97 -8.60
N THR A 490 -27.88 -9.17 -7.28
CA THR A 490 -26.66 -9.65 -6.59
C THR A 490 -26.18 -11.02 -7.09
N ALA A 491 -26.94 -11.72 -7.94
CA ALA A 491 -26.60 -13.01 -8.50
C ALA A 491 -25.46 -12.97 -9.53
N ASN A 492 -25.18 -11.81 -10.12
CA ASN A 492 -24.16 -11.64 -11.16
C ASN A 492 -22.84 -11.03 -10.65
N ARG A 493 -22.63 -10.91 -9.33
CA ARG A 493 -21.36 -10.44 -8.77
C ARG A 493 -20.35 -11.58 -8.70
N LEU A 494 -19.12 -11.31 -9.14
CA LEU A 494 -18.00 -12.22 -8.90
C LEU A 494 -17.85 -12.44 -7.40
N GLN A 495 -17.78 -13.72 -6.99
CA GLN A 495 -17.54 -14.05 -5.59
C GLN A 495 -16.06 -13.85 -5.25
N ALA A 496 -15.80 -13.30 -4.06
CA ALA A 496 -14.45 -13.15 -3.54
C ALA A 496 -13.75 -14.50 -3.44
N ALA A 497 -12.51 -14.56 -3.90
CA ALA A 497 -11.62 -15.65 -3.57
C ALA A 497 -10.83 -15.28 -2.30
N GLN A 498 -11.05 -16.06 -1.22
CA GLN A 498 -10.33 -15.82 0.03
C GLN A 498 -8.91 -16.37 -0.04
N VAL A 499 -7.93 -15.54 0.29
CA VAL A 499 -6.51 -15.90 0.34
C VAL A 499 -5.88 -15.53 1.68
N ASP A 500 -4.90 -16.33 2.09
CA ASP A 500 -4.10 -16.07 3.28
C ASP A 500 -2.74 -15.47 2.86
N LEU A 501 -2.53 -14.20 3.22
CA LEU A 501 -1.29 -13.47 2.98
C LEU A 501 -0.32 -13.61 4.16
N ASN A 502 0.11 -14.85 4.43
CA ASN A 502 1.02 -15.15 5.53
C ASN A 502 2.47 -14.87 5.14
N ARG A 503 3.25 -14.30 6.08
CA ARG A 503 4.66 -13.98 5.85
C ARG A 503 5.52 -14.30 7.06
N HIS A 504 6.70 -14.86 6.82
CA HIS A 504 7.77 -14.99 7.80
C HIS A 504 8.85 -13.96 7.51
N ASN A 505 9.35 -13.31 8.55
CA ASN A 505 10.46 -12.37 8.45
C ASN A 505 11.48 -12.64 9.56
N ILE A 506 12.77 -12.70 9.19
CA ILE A 506 13.90 -12.78 10.12
C ILE A 506 14.75 -11.55 9.90
N GLN A 507 15.05 -10.81 10.98
CA GLN A 507 15.87 -9.61 10.94
C GLN A 507 17.11 -9.75 11.80
N PHE A 508 18.20 -9.13 11.33
CA PHE A 508 19.47 -9.06 12.04
C PHE A 508 19.93 -7.61 12.09
N THR A 509 20.26 -7.16 13.29
CA THR A 509 20.83 -5.83 13.55
C THR A 509 22.18 -5.97 14.21
N VAL A 510 23.15 -5.17 13.76
CA VAL A 510 24.43 -4.97 14.45
C VAL A 510 24.60 -3.49 14.71
N GLY A 511 25.05 -3.13 15.90
CA GLY A 511 25.28 -1.74 16.26
C GLY A 511 26.42 -1.54 17.25
N TYR A 512 26.80 -0.26 17.38
CA TYR A 512 27.90 0.18 18.22
C TYR A 512 27.55 1.47 18.95
N LYS A 513 27.71 1.46 20.29
CA LYS A 513 27.47 2.64 21.16
C LYS A 513 28.80 3.19 21.69
N PHE A 514 28.98 4.50 21.58
CA PHE A 514 30.22 5.19 21.96
C PHE A 514 29.98 6.51 22.69
#